data_54ff72175254b766d8beb2de30d315ad
#
_entry.id   54ff72175254b766d8beb2de30d315ad
#
_cell.length_a   1.000
_cell.length_b   1.000
_cell.length_c   1.000
_cell.angle_alpha   90.00
_cell.angle_beta   90.00
_cell.angle_gamma   90.00
#
_symmetry.space_group_name_H-M   'P 1'
#
loop_
_entity.id
_entity.type
_entity.pdbx_description
1 polymer ?
#
loop_
_entity_poly.entity_id
_entity_poly.type
_entity_poly.pdbx_seq_one_letter_code
_entity_poly.pdbx_strand_id
1 'polypeptide(L)'
;MPQDFFGQIDPPQRLLMGPGPVNAHPRVLRAMAADMLGQFDPEMTACMNQTMALYRRVFMTDNRWTFLIDGTARAGIEAALVSLVEPG
;
A
#
# COMPACT_ATOMS: atom_id res chain seq x y z
N MET A 1 5.11 26.74 27.49
CA MET A 1 4.39 27.08 26.26
C MET A 1 3.24 26.14 26.04
N PRO A 2 2.04 26.65 25.96
CA PRO A 2 0.94 25.77 25.63
C PRO A 2 1.12 25.24 24.21
N GLN A 3 0.90 23.95 24.03
CA GLN A 3 0.88 23.31 22.72
C GLN A 3 -0.53 23.34 22.17
N ASP A 4 -0.66 23.61 20.87
CA ASP A 4 -1.93 23.47 20.18
C ASP A 4 -2.10 22.01 19.75
N PHE A 5 -2.89 21.27 20.52
CA PHE A 5 -3.18 19.88 20.23
C PHE A 5 -4.27 19.70 19.18
N PHE A 6 -4.87 20.78 18.73
CA PHE A 6 -6.00 20.75 17.80
C PHE A 6 -5.62 21.24 16.40
N GLY A 7 -4.37 21.66 16.21
CA GLY A 7 -3.88 22.06 14.89
C GLY A 7 -3.63 20.86 13.99
N GLN A 8 -3.59 21.13 12.70
CA GLN A 8 -3.20 20.13 11.72
C GLN A 8 -1.71 19.81 11.83
N ILE A 9 -1.37 18.58 11.57
CA ILE A 9 0.03 18.18 11.46
C ILE A 9 0.66 18.85 10.26
N ASP A 10 1.77 19.53 10.49
CA ASP A 10 2.56 20.20 9.44
C ASP A 10 4.03 19.87 9.67
N PRO A 11 4.44 18.63 9.38
CA PRO A 11 5.82 18.23 9.62
C PRO A 11 6.78 18.90 8.64
N PRO A 12 8.01 19.17 9.07
CA PRO A 12 9.02 19.71 8.15
C PRO A 12 9.38 18.67 7.08
N GLN A 13 9.76 19.18 5.92
CA GLN A 13 10.25 18.31 4.85
C GLN A 13 11.61 17.75 5.21
N ARG A 14 11.80 16.47 4.95
CA ARG A 14 13.06 15.77 5.14
C ARG A 14 13.34 14.87 3.95
N LEU A 15 14.59 14.76 3.56
CA LEU A 15 15.04 13.76 2.61
C LEU A 15 15.45 12.53 3.39
N LEU A 16 14.68 11.46 3.26
CA LEU A 16 14.88 10.22 4.01
C LEU A 16 15.80 9.30 3.23
N MET A 17 16.95 8.96 3.81
CA MET A 17 18.00 8.19 3.15
C MET A 17 18.24 6.83 3.79
N GLY A 18 17.39 6.45 4.75
CA GLY A 18 17.49 5.18 5.44
C GLY A 18 16.64 4.07 4.81
N PRO A 19 16.69 2.87 5.37
CA PRO A 19 15.91 1.73 4.86
C PRO A 19 14.41 1.83 5.14
N GLY A 20 14.01 2.76 5.97
CA GLY A 20 12.63 3.08 6.34
C GLY A 20 12.58 3.97 7.57
N PRO A 21 11.59 4.87 7.63
CA PRO A 21 10.64 5.20 6.57
C PRO A 21 11.30 5.87 5.36
N VAL A 22 10.59 5.92 4.24
CA VAL A 22 11.06 6.53 3.00
C VAL A 22 10.08 7.59 2.53
N ASN A 23 10.56 8.50 1.66
CA ASN A 23 9.70 9.49 1.05
C ASN A 23 8.80 8.84 0.00
N ALA A 24 7.49 9.05 0.12
CA ALA A 24 6.55 8.62 -0.89
C ALA A 24 6.42 9.72 -1.96
N HIS A 25 6.23 9.31 -3.21
CA HIS A 25 5.98 10.25 -4.29
C HIS A 25 4.74 11.11 -3.99
N PRO A 26 4.74 12.41 -4.33
CA PRO A 26 3.58 13.28 -4.05
C PRO A 26 2.25 12.76 -4.58
N ARG A 27 2.24 12.07 -5.72
CA ARG A 27 1.02 11.44 -6.25
C ARG A 27 0.48 10.36 -5.31
N VAL A 28 1.36 9.59 -4.68
CA VAL A 28 0.96 8.57 -3.70
C VAL A 28 0.33 9.23 -2.48
N LEU A 29 0.97 10.28 -1.96
CA LEU A 29 0.44 11.01 -0.80
C LEU A 29 -0.94 11.62 -1.09
N ARG A 30 -1.13 12.18 -2.28
CA ARG A 30 -2.43 12.73 -2.70
C ARG A 30 -3.48 11.64 -2.82
N ALA A 31 -3.12 10.48 -3.36
CA ALA A 31 -4.04 9.36 -3.48
C ALA A 31 -4.50 8.84 -2.11
N MET A 32 -3.61 8.86 -1.12
CA MET A 32 -3.94 8.45 0.24
C MET A 32 -4.94 9.40 0.92
N ALA A 33 -5.08 10.62 0.43
CA ALA A 33 -6.03 11.59 0.94
C ALA A 33 -7.36 11.60 0.18
N ALA A 34 -7.56 10.66 -0.75
CA ALA A 34 -8.80 10.56 -1.52
C ALA A 34 -9.97 10.12 -0.64
N ASP A 35 -11.18 10.42 -1.09
CA ASP A 35 -12.39 10.00 -0.40
C ASP A 35 -12.44 8.48 -0.28
N MET A 36 -12.96 8.01 0.84
CA MET A 36 -13.14 6.59 1.08
C MET A 36 -14.32 6.04 0.31
N LEU A 37 -14.16 4.83 -0.20
CA LEU A 37 -15.23 4.07 -0.83
C LEU A 37 -15.64 2.90 0.05
N GLY A 38 -16.90 2.49 -0.06
CA GLY A 38 -17.37 1.28 0.61
C GLY A 38 -16.76 0.03 -0.02
N GLN A 39 -16.62 -1.02 0.79
CA GLN A 39 -15.97 -2.26 0.34
C GLN A 39 -16.72 -2.95 -0.80
N PHE A 40 -18.03 -2.76 -0.91
CA PHE A 40 -18.85 -3.35 -1.97
C PHE A 40 -19.19 -2.36 -3.09
N ASP A 41 -18.62 -1.17 -3.06
CA ASP A 41 -18.82 -0.17 -4.10
C ASP A 41 -18.21 -0.67 -5.41
N PRO A 42 -18.93 -0.59 -6.54
CA PRO A 42 -18.38 -0.99 -7.84
C PRO A 42 -17.08 -0.26 -8.19
N GLU A 43 -16.95 1.00 -7.79
CA GLU A 43 -15.72 1.77 -8.02
C GLU A 43 -14.55 1.20 -7.23
N MET A 44 -14.80 0.69 -6.02
CA MET A 44 -13.74 0.02 -5.24
C MET A 44 -13.31 -1.27 -5.92
N THR A 45 -14.24 -2.07 -6.41
CA THR A 45 -13.93 -3.30 -7.15
C THR A 45 -13.11 -2.98 -8.41
N ALA A 46 -13.49 -1.95 -9.15
CA ALA A 46 -12.74 -1.52 -10.32
C ALA A 46 -11.32 -1.09 -9.96
N CYS A 47 -11.16 -0.34 -8.87
CA CYS A 47 -9.86 0.09 -8.37
C CYS A 47 -8.99 -1.11 -7.99
N MET A 48 -9.54 -2.09 -7.30
CA MET A 48 -8.81 -3.31 -6.92
C MET A 48 -8.36 -4.11 -8.14
N ASN A 49 -9.25 -4.28 -9.11
CA ASN A 49 -8.91 -4.99 -10.34
C ASN A 49 -7.82 -4.27 -11.13
N GLN A 50 -7.90 -2.95 -11.20
CA GLN A 50 -6.88 -2.14 -11.86
C GLN A 50 -5.53 -2.26 -11.13
N THR A 51 -5.55 -2.26 -9.81
CA THR A 51 -4.34 -2.43 -8.99
C THR A 51 -3.68 -3.76 -9.27
N MET A 52 -4.46 -4.85 -9.32
CA MET A 52 -3.94 -6.18 -9.64
C MET A 52 -3.33 -6.22 -11.05
N ALA A 53 -3.97 -5.58 -12.01
CA ALA A 53 -3.44 -5.49 -13.38
C ALA A 53 -2.11 -4.74 -13.42
N LEU A 54 -2.00 -3.66 -12.68
CA LEU A 54 -0.75 -2.90 -12.57
C LEU A 54 0.36 -3.72 -11.93
N TYR A 55 0.06 -4.50 -10.90
CA TYR A 55 1.03 -5.39 -10.26
C TYR A 55 1.51 -6.50 -11.19
N ARG A 56 0.62 -7.04 -12.04
CA ARG A 56 1.05 -7.99 -13.09
C ARG A 56 2.10 -7.36 -13.99
N ARG A 57 1.92 -6.09 -14.34
CA ARG A 57 2.93 -5.39 -15.15
C ARG A 57 4.24 -5.21 -14.41
N VAL A 58 4.20 -4.86 -13.13
CA VAL A 58 5.40 -4.68 -12.31
C VAL A 58 6.19 -5.99 -12.22
N PHE A 59 5.49 -7.10 -11.98
CA PHE A 59 6.11 -8.42 -11.86
C PHE A 59 6.34 -9.10 -13.21
N MET A 60 5.92 -8.48 -14.32
CA MET A 60 6.04 -9.03 -15.67
C MET A 60 5.44 -10.44 -15.75
N THR A 61 4.21 -10.59 -15.28
CA THR A 61 3.53 -11.89 -15.20
C THR A 61 2.10 -11.78 -15.71
N ASP A 62 1.60 -12.87 -16.26
CA ASP A 62 0.18 -13.04 -16.61
C ASP A 62 -0.59 -13.81 -15.53
N ASN A 63 0.05 -14.09 -14.41
CA ASN A 63 -0.56 -14.85 -13.33
C ASN A 63 -1.84 -14.18 -12.83
N ARG A 64 -2.94 -14.93 -12.87
CA ARG A 64 -4.24 -14.45 -12.42
C ARG A 64 -4.21 -14.03 -10.94
N TRP A 65 -3.52 -14.79 -10.11
CA TRP A 65 -3.47 -14.57 -8.67
C TRP A 65 -2.32 -13.64 -8.29
N THR A 66 -2.45 -12.40 -8.74
CA THR A 66 -1.55 -11.30 -8.41
C THR A 66 -2.36 -10.26 -7.64
N PHE A 67 -2.16 -10.18 -6.34
CA PHE A 67 -3.02 -9.36 -5.49
C PHE A 67 -2.24 -8.83 -4.27
N LEU A 68 -2.87 -7.91 -3.57
CA LEU A 68 -2.34 -7.31 -2.35
C LEU A 68 -2.73 -8.16 -1.14
N ILE A 69 -1.81 -8.30 -0.20
CA ILE A 69 -2.11 -8.83 1.13
C ILE A 69 -2.30 -7.64 2.07
N ASP A 70 -3.47 -7.56 2.68
CA ASP A 70 -3.77 -6.51 3.65
C ASP A 70 -3.05 -6.81 4.97
N GLY A 71 -2.28 -5.84 5.42
CA GLY A 71 -1.53 -5.97 6.67
C GLY A 71 -0.12 -5.41 6.55
N THR A 72 0.73 -5.78 7.50
CA THR A 72 2.14 -5.43 7.45
C THR A 72 2.86 -6.20 6.35
N ALA A 73 4.05 -5.76 5.96
CA ALA A 73 4.88 -6.48 4.99
C ALA A 73 5.12 -7.94 5.39
N ARG A 74 5.18 -8.22 6.70
CA ARG A 74 5.34 -9.58 7.22
C ARG A 74 4.16 -10.48 6.87
N ALA A 75 2.95 -9.94 6.78
CA ALA A 75 1.79 -10.72 6.37
C ALA A 75 1.94 -11.24 4.93
N GLY A 76 2.46 -10.40 4.03
CA GLY A 76 2.76 -10.83 2.67
C GLY A 76 3.87 -11.87 2.60
N ILE A 77 4.92 -11.70 3.39
CA ILE A 77 6.01 -12.66 3.48
C ILE A 77 5.49 -14.01 3.99
N GLU A 78 4.68 -14.00 5.05
CA GLU A 78 4.08 -15.22 5.60
C GLU A 78 3.19 -15.92 4.56
N ALA A 79 2.35 -15.17 3.86
CA ALA A 79 1.50 -15.73 2.80
C ALA A 79 2.33 -16.40 1.71
N ALA A 80 3.44 -15.80 1.30
CA ALA A 80 4.34 -16.39 0.31
C ALA A 80 4.99 -17.67 0.83
N LEU A 81 5.50 -17.65 2.06
CA LEU A 81 6.15 -18.83 2.64
C LEU A 81 5.19 -20.00 2.81
N VAL A 82 4.01 -19.74 3.34
CA VAL A 82 2.99 -20.78 3.56
C VAL A 82 2.53 -21.38 2.22
N SER A 83 2.47 -20.56 1.17
CA SER A 83 2.00 -21.01 -0.14
C SER A 83 3.06 -21.74 -0.95
N LEU A 84 4.34 -21.42 -0.78
CA LEU A 84 5.40 -21.90 -1.66
C LEU A 84 6.35 -22.91 -1.01
N VAL A 85 6.42 -22.94 0.32
CA VAL A 85 7.36 -23.83 1.03
C VAL A 85 6.62 -25.09 1.47
N GLU A 86 7.20 -26.25 1.14
CA GLU A 86 6.67 -27.56 1.53
C GLU A 86 7.48 -28.14 2.69
N PRO A 87 6.87 -29.03 3.49
CA PRO A 87 7.59 -29.73 4.56
C PRO A 87 8.75 -30.57 4.00
N GLY A 88 9.86 -30.55 4.69
CA GLY A 88 11.08 -31.25 4.28
C GLY A 88 11.99 -30.41 3.46
#